data_d611a5973cc3af6970e74dad8f16c472
#
_entry.id   d611a5973cc3af6970e74dad8f16c472
#
_cell.length_a   1.000
_cell.length_b   1.000
_cell.length_c   1.000
_cell.angle_alpha   90.00
_cell.angle_beta   90.00
_cell.angle_gamma   90.00
#
_symmetry.space_group_name_H-M   'P 1'
#
loop_
_entity.id
_entity.type
_entity.pdbx_description
1 polymer ?
#
loop_
_entity_poly.entity_id
_entity_poly.type
_entity_poly.pdbx_seq_one_letter_code
_entity_poly.pdbx_strand_id
1 'polypeptide(L)'
;NKSYLDRAIAIYDWEVKKLFGSDGAVYDCYNLEKGLNAWCSTYNQGTFIGASVFLHQLTGDEKYLNNAVLAADYTMEYMYKNGIMNNEADGDDMPGFKGILARWLSKLVYEENQTKYFAWMEKNADSAWLHRNTQNLMWTAWEFPTNEFPRCAWGGSAAVAQQFACLPYQK
;
A
#
# COMPACT_ATOMS: atom_id res chain seq x y z
N ASN A 1 25.11 5.31 -6.39
CA ASN A 1 26.27 4.96 -5.58
C ASN A 1 26.16 3.50 -5.13
N LYS A 2 27.11 2.65 -5.54
CA LYS A 2 27.09 1.19 -5.27
C LYS A 2 26.92 0.86 -3.78
N SER A 3 27.59 1.59 -2.89
CA SER A 3 27.52 1.37 -1.43
C SER A 3 26.09 1.55 -0.86
N TYR A 4 25.28 2.45 -1.40
CA TYR A 4 23.89 2.60 -0.97
C TYR A 4 23.01 1.46 -1.48
N LEU A 5 23.22 1.02 -2.72
CA LEU A 5 22.50 -0.11 -3.28
C LEU A 5 22.80 -1.41 -2.50
N ASP A 6 24.07 -1.69 -2.22
CA ASP A 6 24.47 -2.88 -1.45
C ASP A 6 23.80 -2.91 -0.06
N ARG A 7 23.71 -1.74 0.60
CA ARG A 7 23.01 -1.62 1.89
C ARG A 7 21.49 -1.79 1.76
N ALA A 8 20.89 -1.22 0.73
CA ALA A 8 19.46 -1.38 0.47
C ALA A 8 19.10 -2.85 0.25
N ILE A 9 19.90 -3.56 -0.55
CA ILE A 9 19.73 -5.01 -0.76
C ILE A 9 19.86 -5.77 0.56
N ALA A 10 20.85 -5.48 1.38
CA ALA A 10 21.05 -6.18 2.65
C ALA A 10 19.87 -5.96 3.63
N ILE A 11 19.31 -4.75 3.68
CA ILE A 11 18.12 -4.43 4.50
C ILE A 11 16.90 -5.17 3.94
N TYR A 12 16.69 -5.13 2.63
CA TYR A 12 15.59 -5.81 1.96
C TYR A 12 15.64 -7.33 2.18
N ASP A 13 16.79 -7.95 2.02
CA ASP A 13 16.95 -9.40 2.25
C ASP A 13 16.68 -9.77 3.71
N TRP A 14 17.03 -8.90 4.67
CA TRP A 14 16.65 -9.08 6.07
C TRP A 14 15.14 -8.99 6.26
N GLU A 15 14.49 -8.00 5.64
CA GLU A 15 13.04 -7.81 5.70
C GLU A 15 12.31 -9.02 5.12
N VAL A 16 12.72 -9.50 3.95
CA VAL A 16 12.15 -10.71 3.34
C VAL A 16 12.28 -11.91 4.27
N LYS A 17 13.42 -12.07 4.92
CA LYS A 17 13.65 -13.19 5.86
C LYS A 17 12.82 -13.11 7.13
N LYS A 18 12.50 -11.91 7.62
CA LYS A 18 11.92 -11.69 8.95
C LYS A 18 10.47 -11.22 8.94
N LEU A 19 10.09 -10.46 7.94
CA LEU A 19 8.82 -9.75 7.91
C LEU A 19 7.95 -10.06 6.68
N PHE A 20 8.42 -10.88 5.74
CA PHE A 20 7.66 -11.20 4.54
C PHE A 20 7.18 -12.66 4.57
N GLY A 21 5.87 -12.84 4.53
CA GLY A 21 5.22 -14.15 4.49
C GLY A 21 5.25 -14.78 3.10
N SER A 22 5.21 -16.08 3.04
CA SER A 22 5.15 -16.84 1.77
C SER A 22 3.87 -16.60 0.97
N ASP A 23 2.86 -16.03 1.60
CA ASP A 23 1.59 -15.60 1.02
C ASP A 23 1.57 -14.13 0.54
N GLY A 24 2.64 -13.38 0.79
CA GLY A 24 2.76 -11.98 0.44
C GLY A 24 2.43 -10.99 1.56
N ALA A 25 2.12 -11.48 2.76
CA ALA A 25 1.92 -10.63 3.93
C ALA A 25 3.21 -9.91 4.31
N VAL A 26 3.16 -8.60 4.50
CA VAL A 26 4.25 -7.80 5.07
C VAL A 26 3.91 -7.46 6.50
N TYR A 27 4.62 -8.06 7.43
CA TYR A 27 4.37 -7.94 8.86
C TYR A 27 4.98 -6.66 9.43
N ASP A 28 4.40 -6.17 10.52
CA ASP A 28 4.71 -4.88 11.12
C ASP A 28 6.15 -4.76 11.62
N CYS A 29 6.56 -5.64 12.52
CA CYS A 29 7.90 -5.57 13.09
C CYS A 29 8.39 -6.91 13.66
N TYR A 30 9.70 -6.98 13.87
CA TYR A 30 10.35 -8.08 14.59
C TYR A 30 10.98 -7.55 15.88
N ASN A 31 10.39 -7.92 17.00
CA ASN A 31 10.93 -7.57 18.32
C ASN A 31 11.95 -8.63 18.77
N LEU A 32 13.10 -8.20 19.27
CA LEU A 32 14.17 -9.13 19.68
C LEU A 32 13.77 -10.04 20.85
N GLU A 33 12.86 -9.58 21.72
CA GLU A 33 12.42 -10.35 22.89
C GLU A 33 11.13 -11.13 22.63
N LYS A 34 10.18 -10.52 21.88
CA LYS A 34 8.83 -11.05 21.65
C LYS A 34 8.66 -11.75 20.31
N GLY A 35 9.65 -11.65 19.42
CA GLY A 35 9.58 -12.19 18.07
C GLY A 35 8.75 -11.36 17.10
N LEU A 36 8.14 -12.03 16.13
CA LEU A 36 7.37 -11.41 15.05
C LEU A 36 6.03 -10.84 15.55
N ASN A 37 5.76 -9.58 15.22
CA ASN A 37 4.42 -9.01 15.25
C ASN A 37 3.80 -9.17 13.85
N ALA A 38 2.86 -10.10 13.72
CA ALA A 38 2.27 -10.48 12.44
C ALA A 38 1.09 -9.58 12.02
N TRP A 39 0.94 -8.41 12.63
CA TRP A 39 -0.01 -7.42 12.14
C TRP A 39 0.40 -6.90 10.77
N CYS A 40 -0.57 -6.75 9.86
CA CYS A 40 -0.35 -6.22 8.52
C CYS A 40 -1.14 -4.91 8.37
N SER A 41 -0.54 -3.93 7.72
CA SER A 41 -1.18 -2.68 7.37
C SER A 41 -0.96 -2.34 5.89
N THR A 42 -1.78 -1.43 5.35
CA THR A 42 -1.61 -1.02 3.96
C THR A 42 -0.29 -0.27 3.74
N TYR A 43 0.25 0.43 4.76
CA TYR A 43 1.54 1.09 4.60
C TYR A 43 2.70 0.11 4.55
N ASN A 44 2.67 -0.97 5.32
CA ASN A 44 3.70 -2.02 5.27
C ASN A 44 3.75 -2.64 3.86
N GLN A 45 2.59 -3.07 3.35
CA GLN A 45 2.49 -3.59 1.98
C GLN A 45 3.01 -2.57 0.95
N GLY A 46 2.57 -1.31 1.07
CA GLY A 46 2.98 -0.24 0.15
C GLY A 46 4.48 0.00 0.15
N THR A 47 5.10 0.20 1.31
CA THR A 47 6.55 0.47 1.40
C THR A 47 7.39 -0.69 0.88
N PHE A 48 6.97 -1.93 1.15
CA PHE A 48 7.64 -3.12 0.63
C PHE A 48 7.52 -3.22 -0.90
N ILE A 49 6.32 -2.97 -1.46
CA ILE A 49 6.11 -2.90 -2.92
C ILE A 49 7.04 -1.85 -3.53
N GLY A 50 7.11 -0.66 -2.92
CA GLY A 50 7.96 0.43 -3.41
C GLY A 50 9.45 0.08 -3.40
N ALA A 51 9.94 -0.52 -2.32
CA ALA A 51 11.32 -0.98 -2.21
C ALA A 51 11.64 -2.05 -3.27
N SER A 52 10.72 -2.99 -3.47
CA SER A 52 10.83 -4.05 -4.46
C SER A 52 10.90 -3.50 -5.88
N VAL A 53 10.01 -2.57 -6.25
CA VAL A 53 10.02 -1.91 -7.57
C VAL A 53 11.35 -1.21 -7.82
N PHE A 54 11.84 -0.42 -6.86
CA PHE A 54 13.13 0.26 -7.03
C PHE A 54 14.31 -0.70 -7.17
N LEU A 55 14.33 -1.79 -6.39
CA LEU A 55 15.41 -2.79 -6.51
C LEU A 55 15.33 -3.54 -7.84
N HIS A 56 14.15 -3.85 -8.34
CA HIS A 56 13.97 -4.42 -9.68
C HIS A 56 14.53 -3.47 -10.75
N GLN A 57 14.14 -2.21 -10.73
CA GLN A 57 14.60 -1.20 -11.70
C GLN A 57 16.13 -0.98 -11.69
N LEU A 58 16.75 -1.10 -10.52
CA LEU A 58 18.19 -0.88 -10.35
C LEU A 58 19.04 -2.11 -10.65
N THR A 59 18.50 -3.30 -10.50
CA THR A 59 19.27 -4.55 -10.61
C THR A 59 18.86 -5.43 -11.79
N GLY A 60 17.63 -5.32 -12.27
CA GLY A 60 17.04 -6.23 -13.25
C GLY A 60 16.74 -7.63 -12.72
N ASP A 61 16.82 -7.85 -11.39
CA ASP A 61 16.55 -9.16 -10.79
C ASP A 61 15.05 -9.32 -10.56
N GLU A 62 14.44 -10.26 -11.28
CA GLU A 62 13.01 -10.58 -11.26
C GLU A 62 12.47 -10.98 -9.87
N LYS A 63 13.33 -11.41 -8.95
CA LYS A 63 12.90 -11.74 -7.59
C LYS A 63 12.19 -10.56 -6.90
N TYR A 64 12.65 -9.34 -7.18
CA TYR A 64 12.05 -8.14 -6.58
C TYR A 64 10.68 -7.85 -7.17
N LEU A 65 10.52 -7.96 -8.49
CA LEU A 65 9.21 -7.78 -9.12
C LEU A 65 8.22 -8.86 -8.65
N ASN A 66 8.65 -10.11 -8.56
CA ASN A 66 7.82 -11.20 -8.06
C ASN A 66 7.36 -10.97 -6.62
N ASN A 67 8.23 -10.46 -5.75
CA ASN A 67 7.89 -10.11 -4.37
C ASN A 67 6.90 -8.92 -4.31
N ALA A 68 7.08 -7.89 -5.16
CA ALA A 68 6.14 -6.77 -5.26
C ALA A 68 4.74 -7.24 -5.67
N VAL A 69 4.68 -8.12 -6.67
CA VAL A 69 3.42 -8.72 -7.16
C VAL A 69 2.76 -9.55 -6.06
N LEU A 70 3.52 -10.39 -5.36
CA LEU A 70 2.99 -11.22 -4.28
C LEU A 70 2.42 -10.37 -3.13
N ALA A 71 3.11 -9.29 -2.74
CA ALA A 71 2.62 -8.36 -1.72
C ALA A 71 1.34 -7.62 -2.17
N ALA A 72 1.27 -7.22 -3.44
CA ALA A 72 0.09 -6.57 -4.00
C ALA A 72 -1.10 -7.54 -4.12
N ASP A 73 -0.86 -8.78 -4.51
CA ASP A 73 -1.89 -9.84 -4.54
C ASP A 73 -2.46 -10.09 -3.14
N TYR A 74 -1.60 -10.21 -2.12
CA TYR A 74 -2.04 -10.33 -0.73
C TYR A 74 -2.94 -9.16 -0.31
N THR A 75 -2.54 -7.93 -0.65
CA THR A 75 -3.34 -6.74 -0.33
C THR A 75 -4.72 -6.80 -0.98
N MET A 76 -4.77 -7.17 -2.26
CA MET A 76 -6.02 -7.24 -3.02
C MET A 76 -6.92 -8.40 -2.57
N GLU A 77 -6.34 -9.51 -2.08
CA GLU A 77 -7.09 -10.72 -1.73
C GLU A 77 -7.51 -10.79 -0.25
N TYR A 78 -6.70 -10.24 0.66
CA TYR A 78 -6.90 -10.43 2.11
C TYR A 78 -7.16 -9.15 2.89
N MET A 79 -6.76 -7.96 2.35
CA MET A 79 -6.90 -6.70 3.08
C MET A 79 -8.10 -5.87 2.62
N TYR A 80 -9.21 -6.53 2.36
CA TYR A 80 -10.44 -5.88 1.89
C TYR A 80 -11.72 -6.51 2.47
N LYS A 81 -12.81 -5.76 2.38
CA LYS A 81 -14.16 -6.24 2.59
C LYS A 81 -15.04 -5.78 1.43
N ASN A 82 -15.76 -6.70 0.79
CA ASN A 82 -16.58 -6.41 -0.39
C ASN A 82 -15.81 -5.77 -1.57
N GLY A 83 -14.50 -6.02 -1.65
CA GLY A 83 -13.60 -5.44 -2.67
C GLY A 83 -13.14 -4.02 -2.36
N ILE A 84 -13.44 -3.47 -1.18
CA ILE A 84 -12.97 -2.18 -0.70
C ILE A 84 -11.98 -2.40 0.44
N MET A 85 -10.85 -1.70 0.44
CA MET A 85 -9.81 -1.82 1.46
C MET A 85 -10.38 -1.63 2.87
N ASN A 86 -9.95 -2.51 3.77
CA ASN A 86 -10.38 -2.47 5.16
C ASN A 86 -10.14 -1.10 5.82
N ASN A 87 -11.02 -0.76 6.76
CA ASN A 87 -10.79 0.36 7.64
C ASN A 87 -9.62 0.03 8.59
N GLU A 88 -8.60 0.88 8.59
CA GLU A 88 -7.42 0.78 9.47
C GLU A 88 -7.56 1.65 10.73
N ALA A 89 -8.80 2.05 11.05
CA ALA A 89 -9.13 2.98 12.13
C ALA A 89 -8.65 4.43 11.89
N ASP A 90 -8.93 5.31 12.83
CA ASP A 90 -8.66 6.75 12.72
C ASP A 90 -7.78 7.29 13.86
N GLY A 91 -7.10 6.38 14.57
CA GLY A 91 -6.13 6.71 15.61
C GLY A 91 -4.73 6.93 15.06
N ASP A 92 -3.97 7.78 15.74
CA ASP A 92 -2.56 8.05 15.45
C ASP A 92 -2.31 8.39 13.97
N ASP A 93 -1.46 7.65 13.28
CA ASP A 93 -1.07 7.85 11.88
C ASP A 93 -1.79 6.91 10.88
N MET A 94 -2.62 5.99 11.38
CA MET A 94 -3.35 5.01 10.55
C MET A 94 -4.17 5.61 9.40
N PRO A 95 -4.79 6.79 9.54
CA PRO A 95 -5.53 7.42 8.44
C PRO A 95 -4.69 7.70 7.18
N GLY A 96 -3.35 7.77 7.30
CA GLY A 96 -2.45 7.99 6.17
C GLY A 96 -2.02 6.73 5.43
N PHE A 97 -2.23 5.56 5.99
CA PHE A 97 -1.64 4.29 5.50
C PHE A 97 -2.03 3.94 4.08
N LYS A 98 -3.32 4.07 3.72
CA LYS A 98 -3.79 3.80 2.35
C LYS A 98 -3.15 4.70 1.29
N GLY A 99 -2.80 5.94 1.66
CA GLY A 99 -2.09 6.85 0.77
C GLY A 99 -0.67 6.37 0.44
N ILE A 100 -0.02 5.72 1.40
CA ILE A 100 1.30 5.12 1.20
C ILE A 100 1.18 3.92 0.25
N LEU A 101 0.20 3.04 0.47
CA LEU A 101 -0.07 1.95 -0.46
C LEU A 101 -0.35 2.48 -1.87
N ALA A 102 -1.26 3.45 -2.01
CA ALA A 102 -1.66 4.00 -3.31
C ALA A 102 -0.45 4.54 -4.09
N ARG A 103 0.46 5.25 -3.42
CA ARG A 103 1.70 5.75 -4.01
C ARG A 103 2.53 4.64 -4.64
N TRP A 104 2.78 3.58 -3.90
CA TRP A 104 3.71 2.54 -4.31
C TRP A 104 3.06 1.51 -5.23
N LEU A 105 1.79 1.21 -5.02
CA LEU A 105 1.04 0.36 -5.93
C LEU A 105 0.92 1.00 -7.32
N SER A 106 0.76 2.34 -7.40
CA SER A 106 0.75 3.04 -8.68
C SER A 106 2.07 2.88 -9.45
N LYS A 107 3.21 2.86 -8.76
CA LYS A 107 4.51 2.57 -9.41
C LYS A 107 4.54 1.16 -9.99
N LEU A 108 4.09 0.17 -9.24
CA LEU A 108 4.01 -1.21 -9.72
C LEU A 108 3.11 -1.31 -10.96
N VAL A 109 1.99 -0.60 -10.96
CA VAL A 109 1.04 -0.61 -12.09
C VAL A 109 1.61 0.07 -13.31
N TYR A 110 2.13 1.29 -13.17
CA TYR A 110 2.50 2.14 -14.32
C TYR A 110 3.95 1.97 -14.76
N GLU A 111 4.87 1.69 -13.86
CA GLU A 111 6.29 1.59 -14.18
C GLU A 111 6.72 0.14 -14.47
N GLU A 112 6.07 -0.84 -13.83
CA GLU A 112 6.32 -2.28 -14.03
C GLU A 112 5.20 -2.97 -14.84
N ASN A 113 4.27 -2.19 -15.39
CA ASN A 113 3.19 -2.67 -16.26
C ASN A 113 2.29 -3.77 -15.62
N GLN A 114 2.12 -3.74 -14.29
CA GLN A 114 1.27 -4.69 -13.57
C GLN A 114 -0.19 -4.20 -13.54
N THR A 115 -0.82 -4.11 -14.69
CA THR A 115 -2.13 -3.46 -14.89
C THR A 115 -3.32 -4.20 -14.29
N LYS A 116 -3.13 -5.44 -13.84
CA LYS A 116 -4.20 -6.25 -13.21
C LYS A 116 -4.81 -5.60 -11.94
N TYR A 117 -4.09 -4.69 -11.30
CA TYR A 117 -4.55 -3.98 -10.10
C TYR A 117 -5.39 -2.73 -10.39
N PHE A 118 -5.39 -2.26 -11.64
CA PHE A 118 -5.99 -0.98 -12.01
C PHE A 118 -7.47 -0.89 -11.64
N ALA A 119 -8.27 -1.88 -12.07
CA ALA A 119 -9.71 -1.87 -11.81
C ALA A 119 -10.04 -1.93 -10.30
N TRP A 120 -9.22 -2.62 -9.50
CA TRP A 120 -9.38 -2.66 -8.06
C TRP A 120 -9.02 -1.30 -7.41
N MET A 121 -7.96 -0.65 -7.86
CA MET A 121 -7.58 0.71 -7.41
C MET A 121 -8.69 1.72 -7.73
N GLU A 122 -9.21 1.71 -8.96
CA GLU A 122 -10.30 2.57 -9.41
C GLU A 122 -11.56 2.37 -8.54
N LYS A 123 -11.98 1.12 -8.34
CA LYS A 123 -13.12 0.80 -7.47
C LYS A 123 -12.97 1.36 -6.06
N ASN A 124 -11.78 1.31 -5.48
CA ASN A 124 -11.49 1.83 -4.15
C ASN A 124 -11.53 3.36 -4.12
N ALA A 125 -10.97 4.01 -5.12
CA ALA A 125 -11.02 5.47 -5.26
C ALA A 125 -12.46 5.98 -5.43
N ASP A 126 -13.26 5.32 -6.25
CA ASP A 126 -14.66 5.65 -6.47
C ASP A 126 -15.49 5.47 -5.20
N SER A 127 -15.25 4.40 -4.45
CA SER A 127 -15.92 4.19 -3.17
C SER A 127 -15.60 5.29 -2.16
N ALA A 128 -14.32 5.64 -2.02
CA ALA A 128 -13.90 6.72 -1.15
C ALA A 128 -14.54 8.07 -1.55
N TRP A 129 -14.59 8.34 -2.85
CA TRP A 129 -15.22 9.55 -3.40
C TRP A 129 -16.72 9.59 -3.16
N LEU A 130 -17.41 8.48 -3.33
CA LEU A 130 -18.85 8.35 -3.10
C LEU A 130 -19.22 8.60 -1.62
N HIS A 131 -18.38 8.17 -0.70
CA HIS A 131 -18.65 8.22 0.74
C HIS A 131 -18.11 9.47 1.45
N ARG A 132 -17.70 10.52 0.72
CA ARG A 132 -17.33 11.80 1.33
C ARG A 132 -18.53 12.48 1.96
N ASN A 133 -18.28 13.28 2.99
CA ASN A 133 -19.33 14.05 3.67
C ASN A 133 -19.78 15.29 2.90
N THR A 134 -20.70 16.06 3.47
CA THR A 134 -21.24 17.31 2.85
C THR A 134 -20.16 18.39 2.67
N GLN A 135 -19.04 18.31 3.39
CA GLN A 135 -17.88 19.21 3.25
C GLN A 135 -16.84 18.68 2.26
N ASN A 136 -17.13 17.61 1.53
CA ASN A 136 -16.21 16.90 0.63
C ASN A 136 -14.99 16.29 1.35
N LEU A 137 -15.11 15.98 2.64
CA LEU A 137 -14.06 15.29 3.38
C LEU A 137 -14.26 13.77 3.29
N MET A 138 -13.16 13.07 3.23
CA MET A 138 -13.08 11.60 3.27
C MET A 138 -12.23 11.19 4.46
N TRP A 139 -12.51 10.04 5.03
CA TRP A 139 -11.75 9.49 6.14
C TRP A 139 -11.14 8.11 5.78
N THR A 140 -10.66 7.39 6.78
CA THR A 140 -9.95 6.12 6.57
C THR A 140 -10.86 4.96 6.14
N ALA A 141 -12.15 4.99 6.47
CA ALA A 141 -13.12 3.97 6.06
C ALA A 141 -13.79 4.36 4.74
N TRP A 142 -13.44 3.69 3.67
CA TRP A 142 -13.95 4.01 2.34
C TRP A 142 -15.21 3.26 1.94
N GLU A 143 -15.65 2.29 2.75
CA GLU A 143 -16.89 1.53 2.54
C GLU A 143 -18.12 2.15 3.23
N PHE A 144 -17.92 3.21 4.05
CA PHE A 144 -18.97 3.85 4.81
C PHE A 144 -18.96 5.37 4.63
N PRO A 145 -20.13 6.04 4.72
CA PRO A 145 -20.21 7.50 4.71
C PRO A 145 -19.29 8.14 5.75
N THR A 146 -18.55 9.14 5.34
CA THR A 146 -17.72 9.94 6.25
C THR A 146 -18.62 10.80 7.15
N ASN A 147 -18.36 10.79 8.46
CA ASN A 147 -19.08 11.62 9.43
C ASN A 147 -18.92 13.12 9.09
N GLU A 148 -19.86 13.94 9.51
CA GLU A 148 -19.81 15.40 9.32
C GLU A 148 -18.60 16.06 9.99
N PHE A 149 -18.12 15.47 11.10
CA PHE A 149 -16.94 15.92 11.83
C PHE A 149 -15.95 14.74 11.98
N PRO A 150 -15.26 14.36 10.89
CA PRO A 150 -14.33 13.24 10.93
C PRO A 150 -13.11 13.59 11.79
N ARG A 151 -12.72 12.70 12.68
CA ARG A 151 -11.59 12.90 13.59
C ARG A 151 -10.26 13.12 12.86
N CYS A 152 -10.05 12.41 11.77
CA CYS A 152 -8.82 12.42 10.99
C CYS A 152 -9.13 12.55 9.48
N ALA A 153 -9.60 13.73 9.08
CA ALA A 153 -9.94 14.02 7.68
C ALA A 153 -8.74 13.96 6.71
N TRP A 154 -7.51 14.04 7.21
CA TRP A 154 -6.31 13.92 6.39
C TRP A 154 -6.16 12.54 5.74
N GLY A 155 -6.82 11.52 6.26
CA GLY A 155 -6.98 10.24 5.60
C GLY A 155 -7.65 10.32 4.23
N GLY A 156 -8.43 11.38 3.97
CA GLY A 156 -8.98 11.66 2.65
C GLY A 156 -7.93 11.91 1.58
N SER A 157 -6.74 12.37 1.94
CA SER A 157 -5.62 12.50 1.01
C SER A 157 -5.21 11.16 0.40
N ALA A 158 -5.44 10.06 1.10
CA ALA A 158 -5.19 8.71 0.60
C ALA A 158 -6.13 8.37 -0.58
N ALA A 159 -7.41 8.74 -0.50
CA ALA A 159 -8.34 8.55 -1.60
C ALA A 159 -7.97 9.41 -2.82
N VAL A 160 -7.56 10.65 -2.60
CA VAL A 160 -7.08 11.53 -3.68
C VAL A 160 -5.82 10.96 -4.32
N ALA A 161 -4.86 10.49 -3.53
CA ALA A 161 -3.65 9.86 -4.03
C ALA A 161 -3.96 8.61 -4.88
N GLN A 162 -4.92 7.79 -4.45
CA GLN A 162 -5.36 6.63 -5.20
C GLN A 162 -6.09 7.01 -6.48
N GLN A 163 -6.94 8.04 -6.45
CA GLN A 163 -7.62 8.55 -7.64
C GLN A 163 -6.60 9.03 -8.68
N PHE A 164 -5.58 9.76 -8.28
CA PHE A 164 -4.50 10.16 -9.19
C PHE A 164 -3.70 8.97 -9.70
N ALA A 165 -3.50 7.95 -8.89
CA ALA A 165 -2.85 6.73 -9.32
C ALA A 165 -3.60 5.99 -10.43
N CYS A 166 -4.91 6.13 -10.48
CA CYS A 166 -5.77 5.53 -11.51
C CYS A 166 -5.90 6.39 -12.78
N LEU A 167 -5.36 7.62 -12.81
CA LEU A 167 -5.35 8.44 -14.02
C LEU A 167 -4.27 7.95 -14.99
N PRO A 168 -4.55 7.95 -16.31
CA PRO A 168 -3.54 7.65 -17.31
C PRO A 168 -2.34 8.58 -17.13
N TYR A 169 -1.16 8.01 -16.98
CA TYR A 169 0.08 8.77 -16.90
C TYR A 169 0.34 9.39 -18.28
N GLN A 170 0.11 10.68 -18.41
CA GLN A 170 0.53 11.42 -19.61
C GLN A 170 2.03 11.70 -19.47
N LYS A 171 2.83 11.00 -20.29
CA LYS A 171 4.27 11.29 -20.46
C LYS A 171 4.47 12.61 -21.21
#